data_75c5d80aa49921627017141aa275629e
#
_entry.id   75c5d80aa49921627017141aa275629e
#
_cell.length_a   1.000
_cell.length_b   1.000
_cell.length_c   1.000
_cell.angle_alpha   90.00
_cell.angle_beta   90.00
_cell.angle_gamma   90.00
#
_symmetry.space_group_name_H-M   'P 1'
#
loop_
_entity.id
_entity.type
_entity.pdbx_description
1 polymer ?
#
loop_
_entity_poly.entity_id
_entity_poly.type
_entity_poly.pdbx_seq_one_letter_code
_entity_poly.pdbx_strand_id
1 'polypeptide(L)'
;MTAIPPQLIVEPDDGLEPVHAFISSAQRSLLIKQFTFTEPSLIAATIARRKAGVDVRVMLNAQRSGGDRANDDTYQELKHAGVDVQWSSPHFYVTHEKSIVVDEKAAMVATYNLMIKYFTLTRDYGIITHDPVHVQQIIDVFNADWGHREFTPAEDGGLLWSNSNSRYQMARFIDKASETLHIQH
;
A
#
# COMPACT_ATOMS: atom_id res chain seq x y z
N MET A 1 21.60 -16.19 5.16
CA MET A 1 21.52 -14.87 4.48
C MET A 1 21.20 -13.85 5.55
N THR A 2 21.92 -12.74 5.62
CA THR A 2 21.60 -11.62 6.52
C THR A 2 20.29 -10.99 6.06
N ALA A 3 19.35 -10.83 6.99
CA ALA A 3 18.07 -10.16 6.68
C ALA A 3 18.33 -8.73 6.19
N ILE A 4 17.69 -8.34 5.09
CA ILE A 4 17.71 -6.95 4.62
C ILE A 4 16.90 -6.12 5.62
N PRO A 5 17.49 -5.10 6.25
CA PRO A 5 16.75 -4.26 7.19
C PRO A 5 15.63 -3.51 6.47
N PRO A 6 14.51 -3.24 7.15
CA PRO A 6 13.47 -2.41 6.57
C PRO A 6 13.97 -1.00 6.29
N GLN A 7 13.53 -0.41 5.18
CA GLN A 7 13.84 0.98 4.83
C GLN A 7 12.67 1.88 5.28
N LEU A 8 12.98 2.89 6.07
CA LEU A 8 12.03 3.95 6.44
C LEU A 8 12.05 5.06 5.39
N ILE A 9 10.89 5.56 5.03
CA ILE A 9 10.67 6.75 4.20
C ILE A 9 9.97 7.79 5.08
N VAL A 10 10.47 9.00 5.10
CA VAL A 10 9.96 10.10 5.93
C VAL A 10 9.58 11.28 5.06
N GLU A 11 8.29 11.54 4.92
CA GLU A 11 7.81 12.66 4.13
C GLU A 11 7.71 13.96 4.96
N PRO A 12 7.98 15.12 4.37
CA PRO A 12 8.32 15.38 2.97
C PRO A 12 9.84 15.35 2.68
N ASP A 13 10.66 14.89 3.65
CA ASP A 13 12.12 15.02 3.59
C ASP A 13 12.73 14.13 2.49
N ASP A 14 12.20 12.90 2.31
CA ASP A 14 12.66 11.96 1.27
C ASP A 14 11.96 12.20 -0.09
N GLY A 15 10.80 12.83 -0.08
CA GLY A 15 10.03 13.17 -1.28
C GLY A 15 9.57 11.97 -2.10
N LEU A 16 9.23 12.22 -3.35
CA LEU A 16 8.60 11.24 -4.25
C LEU A 16 9.54 10.11 -4.71
N GLU A 17 10.84 10.39 -4.76
CA GLU A 17 11.82 9.52 -5.45
C GLU A 17 11.88 8.08 -4.90
N PRO A 18 11.86 7.82 -3.58
CA PRO A 18 11.90 6.45 -3.07
C PRO A 18 10.72 5.61 -3.56
N VAL A 19 9.52 6.18 -3.62
CA VAL A 19 8.30 5.49 -4.08
C VAL A 19 8.34 5.26 -5.59
N HIS A 20 8.79 6.28 -6.35
CA HIS A 20 8.97 6.18 -7.79
C HIS A 20 10.00 5.08 -8.15
N ALA A 21 11.16 5.07 -7.47
CA ALA A 21 12.17 4.05 -7.65
C ALA A 21 11.64 2.65 -7.29
N PHE A 22 10.87 2.53 -6.20
CA PHE A 22 10.30 1.26 -5.77
C PHE A 22 9.33 0.68 -6.80
N ILE A 23 8.39 1.48 -7.31
CA ILE A 23 7.48 1.07 -8.41
C ILE A 23 8.28 0.68 -9.67
N SER A 24 9.27 1.50 -10.03
CA SER A 24 10.08 1.31 -11.24
C SER A 24 10.98 0.08 -11.17
N SER A 25 11.28 -0.44 -9.98
CA SER A 25 12.11 -1.63 -9.79
C SER A 25 11.42 -2.95 -10.15
N ALA A 26 10.08 -2.95 -10.30
CA ALA A 26 9.33 -4.17 -10.60
C ALA A 26 9.75 -4.80 -11.94
N GLN A 27 10.05 -6.10 -11.93
CA GLN A 27 10.50 -6.87 -13.08
C GLN A 27 9.50 -7.96 -13.51
N ARG A 28 8.70 -8.48 -12.58
CA ARG A 28 7.77 -9.59 -12.81
C ARG A 28 6.35 -9.26 -12.40
N SER A 29 6.16 -8.70 -11.21
CA SER A 29 4.84 -8.38 -10.69
C SER A 29 4.86 -7.08 -9.89
N LEU A 30 3.75 -6.33 -9.97
CA LEU A 30 3.51 -5.10 -9.22
C LEU A 30 2.07 -5.09 -8.74
N LEU A 31 1.87 -5.12 -7.42
CA LEU A 31 0.56 -4.99 -6.80
C LEU A 31 0.49 -3.63 -6.11
N ILE A 32 -0.53 -2.85 -6.39
CA ILE A 32 -0.77 -1.54 -5.76
C ILE A 32 -2.17 -1.53 -5.18
N LYS A 33 -2.30 -1.25 -3.88
CA LYS A 33 -3.58 -0.96 -3.23
C LYS A 33 -3.52 0.44 -2.63
N GLN A 34 -4.40 1.34 -3.07
CA GLN A 34 -4.36 2.74 -2.68
C GLN A 34 -5.75 3.31 -2.41
N PHE A 35 -5.83 4.09 -1.32
CA PHE A 35 -7.03 4.88 -1.04
C PHE A 35 -7.19 6.03 -2.03
N THR A 36 -6.12 6.77 -2.32
CA THR A 36 -6.10 7.79 -3.39
C THR A 36 -4.78 7.74 -4.15
N PHE A 37 -4.86 7.68 -5.48
CA PHE A 37 -3.72 7.60 -6.38
C PHE A 37 -3.91 8.58 -7.53
N THR A 38 -3.29 9.77 -7.44
CA THR A 38 -3.45 10.84 -8.44
C THR A 38 -2.12 11.52 -8.81
N GLU A 39 -0.98 11.02 -8.31
CA GLU A 39 0.33 11.56 -8.67
C GLU A 39 0.73 11.10 -10.07
N PRO A 40 0.85 12.03 -11.06
CA PRO A 40 1.02 11.65 -12.47
C PRO A 40 2.30 10.86 -12.76
N SER A 41 3.40 11.18 -12.08
CA SER A 41 4.68 10.49 -12.33
C SER A 41 4.65 9.03 -11.85
N LEU A 42 3.97 8.74 -10.74
CA LEU A 42 3.79 7.38 -10.23
C LEU A 42 2.79 6.58 -11.09
N ILE A 43 1.75 7.23 -11.63
CA ILE A 43 0.85 6.62 -12.61
C ILE A 43 1.63 6.24 -13.87
N ALA A 44 2.43 7.17 -14.40
CA ALA A 44 3.27 6.92 -15.56
C ALA A 44 4.29 5.79 -15.33
N ALA A 45 4.94 5.74 -14.15
CA ALA A 45 5.84 4.65 -13.77
C ALA A 45 5.11 3.29 -13.74
N THR A 46 3.90 3.25 -13.17
CA THR A 46 3.04 2.04 -13.14
C THR A 46 2.71 1.56 -14.55
N ILE A 47 2.30 2.46 -15.42
CA ILE A 47 2.01 2.17 -16.84
C ILE A 47 3.27 1.69 -17.58
N ALA A 48 4.43 2.30 -17.29
CA ALA A 48 5.69 1.88 -17.89
C ALA A 48 6.06 0.44 -17.53
N ARG A 49 5.77 -0.01 -16.29
CA ARG A 49 5.97 -1.42 -15.91
C ARG A 49 5.05 -2.35 -16.69
N ARG A 50 3.77 -2.01 -16.84
CA ARG A 50 2.85 -2.79 -17.67
C ARG A 50 3.33 -2.92 -19.12
N LYS A 51 3.77 -1.80 -19.72
CA LYS A 51 4.34 -1.79 -21.08
C LYS A 51 5.62 -2.62 -21.20
N ALA A 52 6.38 -2.74 -20.14
CA ALA A 52 7.59 -3.59 -20.07
C ALA A 52 7.27 -5.08 -19.87
N GLY A 53 6.00 -5.48 -19.79
CA GLY A 53 5.57 -6.87 -19.65
C GLY A 53 5.42 -7.35 -18.20
N VAL A 54 5.50 -6.45 -17.22
CA VAL A 54 5.24 -6.77 -15.81
C VAL A 54 3.75 -7.06 -15.60
N ASP A 55 3.42 -8.06 -14.78
CA ASP A 55 2.05 -8.29 -14.30
C ASP A 55 1.69 -7.19 -13.28
N VAL A 56 0.88 -6.22 -13.71
CA VAL A 56 0.51 -5.07 -12.90
C VAL A 56 -0.97 -5.12 -12.54
N ARG A 57 -1.25 -5.18 -11.24
CA ARG A 57 -2.61 -5.13 -10.70
C ARG A 57 -2.75 -3.96 -9.72
N VAL A 58 -3.78 -3.13 -9.92
CA VAL A 58 -4.04 -1.95 -9.11
C VAL A 58 -5.45 -2.00 -8.54
N MET A 59 -5.57 -1.82 -7.22
CA MET A 59 -6.86 -1.72 -6.52
C MET A 59 -7.00 -0.32 -5.94
N LEU A 60 -8.08 0.36 -6.29
CA LEU A 60 -8.36 1.74 -5.87
C LEU A 60 -9.64 1.81 -5.07
N ASN A 61 -9.65 2.63 -4.00
CA ASN A 61 -10.89 2.91 -3.29
C ASN A 61 -11.84 3.71 -4.19
N ALA A 62 -13.07 3.24 -4.31
CA ALA A 62 -14.03 3.78 -5.29
C ALA A 62 -14.51 5.20 -4.95
N GLN A 63 -14.67 5.49 -3.65
CA GLN A 63 -15.27 6.73 -3.20
C GLN A 63 -14.78 7.11 -1.82
N ARG A 64 -14.40 8.38 -1.64
CA ARG A 64 -14.09 8.95 -0.33
C ARG A 64 -15.35 9.44 0.39
N SER A 65 -15.24 9.75 1.69
CA SER A 65 -16.32 10.38 2.44
C SER A 65 -16.79 11.65 1.72
N GLY A 66 -18.12 11.86 1.67
CA GLY A 66 -18.70 12.99 0.94
C GLY A 66 -18.92 12.77 -0.56
N GLY A 67 -18.66 11.57 -1.08
CA GLY A 67 -18.96 11.24 -2.49
C GLY A 67 -17.86 11.56 -3.47
N ASP A 68 -16.71 12.03 -3.01
CA ASP A 68 -15.57 12.36 -3.85
C ASP A 68 -14.96 11.12 -4.52
N ARG A 69 -14.84 11.17 -5.84
CA ARG A 69 -14.36 10.10 -6.71
C ARG A 69 -12.99 10.43 -7.33
N ALA A 70 -12.06 10.84 -6.49
CA ALA A 70 -10.73 11.32 -6.90
C ALA A 70 -9.92 10.32 -7.75
N ASN A 71 -10.25 9.02 -7.71
CA ASN A 71 -9.54 7.99 -8.46
C ASN A 71 -10.12 7.71 -9.85
N ASP A 72 -11.23 8.35 -10.26
CA ASP A 72 -11.90 7.99 -11.51
C ASP A 72 -10.99 8.18 -12.74
N ASP A 73 -10.31 9.31 -12.83
CA ASP A 73 -9.40 9.58 -13.95
C ASP A 73 -8.23 8.61 -13.98
N THR A 74 -7.60 8.35 -12.81
CA THR A 74 -6.52 7.36 -12.68
C THR A 74 -6.98 5.96 -13.07
N TYR A 75 -8.18 5.56 -12.63
CA TYR A 75 -8.76 4.28 -12.99
C TYR A 75 -8.89 4.12 -14.51
N GLN A 76 -9.42 5.15 -15.20
CA GLN A 76 -9.57 5.12 -16.65
C GLN A 76 -8.22 5.12 -17.36
N GLU A 77 -7.27 5.93 -16.91
CA GLU A 77 -5.92 6.00 -17.52
C GLU A 77 -5.19 4.65 -17.42
N LEU A 78 -5.19 4.02 -16.24
CA LEU A 78 -4.59 2.71 -16.01
C LEU A 78 -5.26 1.64 -16.89
N LYS A 79 -6.59 1.63 -16.93
CA LYS A 79 -7.37 0.69 -17.73
C LYS A 79 -7.09 0.82 -19.22
N HIS A 80 -7.04 2.04 -19.76
CA HIS A 80 -6.69 2.30 -21.16
C HIS A 80 -5.27 1.87 -21.51
N ALA A 81 -4.35 1.93 -20.53
CA ALA A 81 -2.98 1.46 -20.68
C ALA A 81 -2.82 -0.07 -20.58
N GLY A 82 -3.91 -0.81 -20.35
CA GLY A 82 -3.92 -2.27 -20.24
C GLY A 82 -3.47 -2.80 -18.87
N VAL A 83 -3.45 -1.94 -17.85
CA VAL A 83 -3.24 -2.37 -16.45
C VAL A 83 -4.51 -3.07 -15.95
N ASP A 84 -4.34 -4.16 -15.21
CA ASP A 84 -5.46 -4.80 -14.52
C ASP A 84 -5.83 -3.93 -13.31
N VAL A 85 -6.90 -3.15 -13.43
CA VAL A 85 -7.36 -2.22 -12.41
C VAL A 85 -8.80 -2.52 -12.00
N GLN A 86 -9.06 -2.52 -10.69
CA GLN A 86 -10.43 -2.64 -10.16
C GLN A 86 -10.64 -1.77 -8.93
N TRP A 87 -11.91 -1.56 -8.63
CA TRP A 87 -12.33 -0.93 -7.38
C TRP A 87 -12.17 -1.90 -6.22
N SER A 88 -11.87 -1.35 -5.04
CA SER A 88 -11.77 -2.13 -3.80
C SER A 88 -13.09 -2.83 -3.46
N SER A 89 -12.99 -3.88 -2.64
CA SER A 89 -14.13 -4.69 -2.25
C SER A 89 -15.28 -3.86 -1.66
N PRO A 90 -16.51 -4.04 -2.14
CA PRO A 90 -17.70 -3.36 -1.61
C PRO A 90 -18.12 -3.85 -0.21
N HIS A 91 -17.47 -4.91 0.32
CA HIS A 91 -17.70 -5.39 1.68
C HIS A 91 -17.23 -4.40 2.75
N PHE A 92 -16.29 -3.51 2.40
CA PHE A 92 -15.79 -2.47 3.29
C PHE A 92 -16.39 -1.11 2.93
N TYR A 93 -16.82 -0.37 3.95
CA TYR A 93 -17.25 1.03 3.76
C TYR A 93 -16.15 1.87 3.09
N VAL A 94 -14.90 1.58 3.41
CA VAL A 94 -13.72 2.21 2.83
C VAL A 94 -12.54 1.26 2.89
N THR A 95 -11.74 1.21 1.82
CA THR A 95 -10.42 0.57 1.82
C THR A 95 -9.36 1.65 1.96
N HIS A 96 -8.86 1.85 3.19
CA HIS A 96 -7.91 2.93 3.51
C HIS A 96 -6.45 2.48 3.48
N GLU A 97 -6.18 1.26 3.09
CA GLU A 97 -4.83 0.70 2.94
C GLU A 97 -4.03 1.45 1.86
N LYS A 98 -2.71 1.56 2.09
CA LYS A 98 -1.75 2.09 1.15
C LYS A 98 -0.56 1.15 1.16
N SER A 99 -0.57 0.22 0.19
CA SER A 99 0.49 -0.78 0.04
C SER A 99 0.91 -0.96 -1.41
N ILE A 100 2.16 -1.32 -1.59
CA ILE A 100 2.75 -1.68 -2.88
C ILE A 100 3.59 -2.94 -2.67
N VAL A 101 3.44 -3.94 -3.55
CA VAL A 101 4.30 -5.14 -3.53
C VAL A 101 5.02 -5.25 -4.86
N VAL A 102 6.32 -5.46 -4.80
CA VAL A 102 7.21 -5.62 -5.96
C VAL A 102 7.77 -7.04 -5.98
N ASP A 103 7.53 -7.74 -7.10
CA ASP A 103 8.10 -9.05 -7.44
C ASP A 103 7.89 -10.15 -6.39
N GLU A 104 6.89 -9.98 -5.50
CA GLU A 104 6.63 -10.85 -4.35
C GLU A 104 7.84 -10.96 -3.39
N LYS A 105 8.74 -9.96 -3.40
CA LYS A 105 9.99 -9.95 -2.62
C LYS A 105 10.11 -8.78 -1.67
N ALA A 106 9.43 -7.70 -1.97
CA ALA A 106 9.43 -6.50 -1.16
C ALA A 106 8.03 -5.90 -1.11
N ALA A 107 7.67 -5.34 0.04
CA ALA A 107 6.40 -4.64 0.20
C ALA A 107 6.61 -3.30 0.90
N MET A 108 5.92 -2.29 0.45
CA MET A 108 5.81 -0.99 1.09
C MET A 108 4.44 -0.84 1.73
N VAL A 109 4.40 -0.32 2.95
CA VAL A 109 3.19 0.16 3.62
C VAL A 109 3.42 1.60 4.03
N ALA A 110 2.43 2.48 3.78
CA ALA A 110 2.57 3.90 4.05
C ALA A 110 1.36 4.49 4.77
N THR A 111 1.57 5.65 5.40
CA THR A 111 0.47 6.45 5.97
C THR A 111 -0.13 7.38 4.90
N TYR A 112 0.63 7.71 3.88
CA TYR A 112 0.28 8.67 2.82
C TYR A 112 -0.39 8.04 1.60
N ASN A 113 -1.20 8.86 0.93
CA ASN A 113 -1.74 8.54 -0.38
C ASN A 113 -0.73 8.94 -1.47
N LEU A 114 -0.84 8.35 -2.67
CA LEU A 114 -0.02 8.72 -3.82
C LEU A 114 -0.56 10.00 -4.48
N MET A 115 -0.38 11.13 -3.77
CA MET A 115 -0.76 12.48 -4.19
C MET A 115 0.38 13.44 -3.86
N ILE A 116 0.65 14.42 -4.73
CA ILE A 116 1.79 15.34 -4.61
C ILE A 116 1.90 16.01 -3.22
N LYS A 117 0.77 16.38 -2.62
CA LYS A 117 0.78 17.06 -1.31
C LYS A 117 1.45 16.26 -0.19
N TYR A 118 1.37 14.92 -0.26
CA TYR A 118 1.99 14.07 0.76
C TYR A 118 3.51 14.01 0.63
N PHE A 119 4.03 14.21 -0.56
CA PHE A 119 5.46 14.25 -0.84
C PHE A 119 6.09 15.64 -0.63
N THR A 120 5.28 16.67 -0.31
CA THR A 120 5.76 18.05 -0.27
C THR A 120 5.32 18.86 0.93
N LEU A 121 4.21 18.49 1.59
CA LEU A 121 3.55 19.35 2.58
C LEU A 121 3.20 18.65 3.89
N THR A 122 3.16 17.32 3.95
CA THR A 122 2.70 16.61 5.16
C THR A 122 3.82 15.77 5.77
N ARG A 123 3.75 15.58 7.09
CA ARG A 123 4.62 14.63 7.80
C ARG A 123 3.95 13.27 7.80
N ASP A 124 4.48 12.38 6.98
CA ASP A 124 3.98 11.03 6.76
C ASP A 124 5.14 10.03 6.71
N TYR A 125 4.82 8.74 6.78
CA TYR A 125 5.81 7.68 6.85
C TYR A 125 5.49 6.53 5.91
N GLY A 126 6.53 5.94 5.33
CA GLY A 126 6.48 4.68 4.60
C GLY A 126 7.55 3.73 5.11
N ILE A 127 7.29 2.45 5.04
CA ILE A 127 8.26 1.42 5.34
C ILE A 127 8.29 0.39 4.21
N ILE A 128 9.49 0.10 3.70
CA ILE A 128 9.72 -1.00 2.76
C ILE A 128 10.31 -2.16 3.54
N THR A 129 9.67 -3.30 3.49
CA THR A 129 10.11 -4.56 4.11
C THR A 129 10.44 -5.61 3.06
N HIS A 130 11.44 -6.44 3.37
CA HIS A 130 11.82 -7.64 2.62
C HIS A 130 11.56 -8.90 3.44
N ASP A 131 10.90 -8.78 4.59
CA ASP A 131 10.51 -9.93 5.40
C ASP A 131 9.47 -10.76 4.64
N PRO A 132 9.78 -12.03 4.30
CA PRO A 132 8.89 -12.83 3.48
C PRO A 132 7.53 -13.12 4.15
N VAL A 133 7.47 -13.11 5.48
CA VAL A 133 6.21 -13.30 6.21
C VAL A 133 5.30 -12.09 6.04
N HIS A 134 5.86 -10.88 6.17
CA HIS A 134 5.10 -9.63 5.96
C HIS A 134 4.68 -9.47 4.49
N VAL A 135 5.61 -9.71 3.56
CA VAL A 135 5.33 -9.62 2.12
C VAL A 135 4.20 -10.58 1.74
N GLN A 136 4.27 -11.84 2.19
CA GLN A 136 3.25 -12.83 1.87
C GLN A 136 1.88 -12.46 2.44
N GLN A 137 1.80 -11.97 3.68
CA GLN A 137 0.52 -11.52 4.24
C GLN A 137 -0.11 -10.38 3.44
N ILE A 138 0.69 -9.40 2.99
CA ILE A 138 0.18 -8.28 2.17
C ILE A 138 -0.35 -8.80 0.83
N ILE A 139 0.33 -9.78 0.22
CA ILE A 139 -0.13 -10.46 -1.00
C ILE A 139 -1.44 -11.21 -0.75
N ASP A 140 -1.53 -11.94 0.35
CA ASP A 140 -2.72 -12.75 0.67
C ASP A 140 -3.95 -11.85 0.89
N VAL A 141 -3.80 -10.73 1.60
CA VAL A 141 -4.86 -9.73 1.77
C VAL A 141 -5.21 -9.07 0.44
N PHE A 142 -4.21 -8.71 -0.37
CA PHE A 142 -4.46 -8.16 -1.70
C PHE A 142 -5.30 -9.13 -2.55
N ASN A 143 -4.92 -10.40 -2.59
CA ASN A 143 -5.62 -11.42 -3.37
C ASN A 143 -7.02 -11.76 -2.81
N ALA A 144 -7.20 -11.72 -1.49
CA ALA A 144 -8.51 -11.89 -0.87
C ALA A 144 -9.45 -10.76 -1.26
N ASP A 145 -9.01 -9.50 -1.12
CA ASP A 145 -9.79 -8.31 -1.49
C ASP A 145 -10.05 -8.24 -2.99
N TRP A 146 -9.06 -8.61 -3.82
CA TRP A 146 -9.19 -8.72 -5.27
C TRP A 146 -10.28 -9.70 -5.69
N GLY A 147 -10.35 -10.83 -5.00
CA GLY A 147 -11.37 -11.87 -5.24
C GLY A 147 -12.65 -11.70 -4.43
N HIS A 148 -12.84 -10.57 -3.71
CA HIS A 148 -13.97 -10.33 -2.79
C HIS A 148 -14.18 -11.48 -1.80
N ARG A 149 -13.09 -11.98 -1.22
CA ARG A 149 -13.10 -13.08 -0.23
C ARG A 149 -12.72 -12.56 1.15
N GLU A 150 -13.18 -13.26 2.18
CA GLU A 150 -12.75 -12.98 3.54
C GLU A 150 -11.26 -13.33 3.73
N PHE A 151 -10.61 -12.55 4.59
CA PHE A 151 -9.24 -12.78 5.02
C PHE A 151 -9.18 -12.91 6.54
N THR A 152 -8.50 -13.95 7.02
CA THR A 152 -8.18 -14.12 8.45
C THR A 152 -6.67 -14.04 8.62
N PRO A 153 -6.15 -13.01 9.34
CA PRO A 153 -4.73 -12.90 9.57
C PRO A 153 -4.20 -14.01 10.46
N ALA A 154 -2.97 -14.44 10.23
CA ALA A 154 -2.26 -15.32 11.15
C ALA A 154 -2.04 -14.62 12.50
N GLU A 155 -2.15 -15.35 13.62
CA GLU A 155 -2.00 -14.77 14.97
C GLU A 155 -0.63 -14.11 15.17
N ASP A 156 0.43 -14.72 14.66
CA ASP A 156 1.83 -14.29 14.83
C ASP A 156 2.40 -13.60 13.58
N GLY A 157 1.55 -13.07 12.69
CA GLY A 157 1.98 -12.53 11.41
C GLY A 157 2.72 -11.20 11.46
N GLY A 158 2.79 -10.56 12.62
CA GLY A 158 3.54 -9.29 12.80
C GLY A 158 2.87 -8.05 12.22
N LEU A 159 1.80 -8.19 11.43
CA LEU A 159 1.06 -7.08 10.84
C LEU A 159 -0.30 -6.89 11.51
N LEU A 160 -0.78 -5.65 11.50
CA LEU A 160 -2.07 -5.27 12.03
C LEU A 160 -3.07 -5.07 10.89
N TRP A 161 -4.20 -5.76 10.96
CA TRP A 161 -5.26 -5.70 9.95
C TRP A 161 -6.55 -5.16 10.56
N SER A 162 -7.06 -4.04 10.01
CA SER A 162 -8.35 -3.48 10.43
C SER A 162 -9.49 -4.43 10.10
N ASN A 163 -10.49 -4.37 10.96
CA ASN A 163 -11.64 -5.25 11.09
C ASN A 163 -11.31 -6.67 11.58
N SER A 164 -10.03 -7.00 11.84
CA SER A 164 -9.62 -8.31 12.33
C SER A 164 -8.85 -8.19 13.65
N ASN A 165 -7.52 -8.16 13.58
CA ASN A 165 -6.65 -8.23 14.75
C ASN A 165 -6.15 -6.87 15.27
N SER A 166 -6.30 -5.78 14.51
CA SER A 166 -5.61 -4.50 14.77
C SER A 166 -5.92 -3.92 16.16
N ARG A 167 -7.19 -3.88 16.56
CA ARG A 167 -7.60 -3.30 17.85
C ARG A 167 -6.96 -4.02 19.03
N TYR A 168 -7.02 -5.35 19.01
CA TYR A 168 -6.47 -6.18 20.09
C TYR A 168 -4.94 -6.11 20.14
N GLN A 169 -4.28 -6.23 18.99
CA GLN A 169 -2.83 -6.20 18.93
C GLN A 169 -2.27 -4.81 19.26
N MET A 170 -2.95 -3.74 18.83
CA MET A 170 -2.58 -2.36 19.17
C MET A 170 -2.66 -2.12 20.68
N ALA A 171 -3.75 -2.54 21.31
CA ALA A 171 -3.90 -2.44 22.77
C ALA A 171 -2.77 -3.17 23.50
N ARG A 172 -2.50 -4.42 23.12
CA ARG A 172 -1.39 -5.20 23.68
C ARG A 172 -0.01 -4.55 23.49
N PHE A 173 0.20 -3.92 22.33
CA PHE A 173 1.45 -3.21 22.07
C PHE A 173 1.62 -2.01 23.00
N ILE A 174 0.56 -1.22 23.20
CA ILE A 174 0.54 -0.08 24.13
C ILE A 174 0.76 -0.55 25.58
N ASP A 175 0.07 -1.60 25.99
CA ASP A 175 0.16 -2.15 27.36
C ASP A 175 1.54 -2.72 27.71
N LYS A 176 2.38 -3.03 26.71
CA LYS A 176 3.76 -3.49 26.92
C LYS A 176 4.74 -2.38 27.28
N ALA A 177 4.36 -1.11 27.13
CA ALA A 177 5.24 0.00 27.49
C ALA A 177 5.49 -0.01 29.01
N SER A 178 6.75 -0.11 29.42
CA SER A 178 7.16 -0.18 30.82
C SER A 178 7.87 1.08 31.32
N GLU A 179 8.35 1.93 30.44
CA GLU A 179 9.07 3.15 30.79
C GLU A 179 8.50 4.37 30.06
N THR A 180 8.49 4.33 28.74
CA THR A 180 8.01 5.45 27.92
C THR A 180 7.15 4.93 26.74
N LEU A 181 6.16 5.72 26.35
CA LEU A 181 5.34 5.50 25.16
C LEU A 181 5.22 6.80 24.38
N HIS A 182 5.69 6.79 23.14
CA HIS A 182 5.54 7.92 22.22
C HIS A 182 4.55 7.54 21.12
N ILE A 183 3.53 8.37 20.90
CA ILE A 183 2.50 8.16 19.88
C ILE A 183 2.46 9.39 18.98
N GLN A 184 2.50 9.16 17.67
CA GLN A 184 2.23 10.17 16.64
C GLN A 184 1.09 9.66 15.76
N HIS A 185 0.03 10.49 15.65
CA HIS A 185 -1.18 10.15 14.90
C HIS A 185 -1.63 11.35 14.04
#